data_17e6cc1873673e020f6b9fc3386d4e27
#
_entry.id   17e6cc1873673e020f6b9fc3386d4e27
#
_cell.length_a   1.000
_cell.length_b   1.000
_cell.length_c   1.000
_cell.angle_alpha   90.00
_cell.angle_beta   90.00
_cell.angle_gamma   90.00
#
_symmetry.space_group_name_H-M   'P 1'
#
loop_
_entity.id
_entity.type
_entity.pdbx_description
1 polymer ?
#
loop_
_entity_poly.entity_id
_entity_poly.type
_entity_poly.pdbx_seq_one_letter_code
_entity_poly.pdbx_strand_id
1 'polypeptide(L)'
;MTDTDNFDIITIGDSTIDTFIKIHDASVVCNINKEECKICVQYGDKIPVDSMSRSVAGNGANVSAGCARLGLRSAIYTNVGMGGDGDLIKKGLIDQGVSAD
;
A
#
# COMPACT_ATOMS: atom_id res chain seq x y z
N MET A 1 5.22 -7.44 -22.82
CA MET A 1 5.42 -6.01 -23.00
C MET A 1 6.42 -5.75 -24.09
N THR A 2 6.04 -4.93 -25.02
CA THR A 2 6.80 -4.77 -26.26
C THR A 2 7.75 -3.59 -26.26
N ASP A 3 7.61 -2.63 -25.34
CA ASP A 3 8.32 -1.38 -25.36
C ASP A 3 9.12 -1.11 -24.11
N THR A 4 9.92 -2.12 -23.67
CA THR A 4 10.79 -2.00 -22.51
C THR A 4 11.80 -0.87 -22.65
N ASP A 5 12.16 -0.52 -23.88
CA ASP A 5 13.16 0.52 -24.16
C ASP A 5 12.60 1.94 -24.04
N ASN A 6 11.29 2.08 -23.79
CA ASN A 6 10.63 3.38 -23.79
C ASN A 6 10.28 3.88 -22.39
N PHE A 7 10.82 3.30 -21.34
CA PHE A 7 10.61 3.81 -20.00
C PHE A 7 11.57 4.94 -19.67
N ASP A 8 11.05 5.96 -19.04
CA ASP A 8 11.86 7.03 -18.47
C ASP A 8 12.49 6.60 -17.16
N ILE A 9 11.78 5.75 -16.40
CA ILE A 9 12.25 5.26 -15.12
C ILE A 9 11.74 3.83 -14.88
N ILE A 10 12.62 3.02 -14.32
CA ILE A 10 12.28 1.69 -13.82
C ILE A 10 12.64 1.67 -12.34
N THR A 11 11.64 1.48 -11.50
CA THR A 11 11.82 1.41 -10.05
C THR A 11 11.99 -0.04 -9.62
N ILE A 12 12.98 -0.29 -8.81
CA ILE A 12 13.20 -1.61 -8.20
C ILE A 12 12.96 -1.47 -6.71
N GLY A 13 11.97 -2.15 -6.20
CA GLY A 13 11.63 -2.05 -4.78
C GLY A 13 10.39 -2.81 -4.40
N ASP A 14 9.95 -2.58 -3.18
CA ASP A 14 8.84 -3.30 -2.57
C ASP A 14 7.49 -2.78 -3.01
N SER A 15 6.53 -3.69 -2.98
CA SER A 15 5.12 -3.39 -3.14
C SER A 15 4.35 -4.15 -2.07
N THR A 16 3.47 -3.46 -1.38
CA THR A 16 2.72 -4.00 -0.26
C THR A 16 1.26 -3.58 -0.34
N ILE A 17 0.46 -4.13 0.53
CA ILE A 17 -0.90 -3.66 0.76
C ILE A 17 -0.99 -3.16 2.18
N ASP A 18 -1.41 -1.92 2.33
CA ASP A 18 -1.76 -1.35 3.62
C ASP A 18 -3.24 -1.56 3.86
N THR A 19 -3.57 -2.09 5.03
CA THR A 19 -4.95 -2.23 5.48
C THR A 19 -5.21 -1.23 6.58
N PHE A 20 -6.15 -0.33 6.34
CA PHE A 20 -6.55 0.69 7.30
C PHE A 20 -7.84 0.24 7.97
N ILE A 21 -7.81 0.10 9.27
CA ILE A 21 -8.95 -0.40 10.06
C ILE A 21 -9.33 0.66 11.09
N LYS A 22 -10.60 1.03 11.10
CA LYS A 22 -11.18 1.87 12.14
C LYS A 22 -11.93 0.99 13.12
N ILE A 23 -11.45 0.93 14.34
CA ILE A 23 -11.99 0.05 15.38
C ILE A 23 -13.03 0.79 16.19
N HIS A 24 -14.21 0.17 16.38
CA HIS A 24 -15.35 0.78 17.04
C HIS A 24 -15.11 0.99 18.54
N ASP A 25 -14.73 -0.05 19.26
CA ASP A 25 -14.62 -0.05 20.72
C ASP A 25 -13.16 -0.06 21.17
N ALA A 26 -12.40 0.88 20.67
CA ALA A 26 -11.02 1.05 21.10
C ALA A 26 -10.86 2.29 21.95
N SER A 27 -9.95 2.24 22.91
CA SER A 27 -9.51 3.41 23.64
C SER A 27 -8.08 3.77 23.25
N VAL A 28 -7.77 5.06 23.30
CA VAL A 28 -6.41 5.54 23.07
C VAL A 28 -5.86 6.00 24.42
N VAL A 29 -4.74 5.41 24.80
CA VAL A 29 -4.04 5.76 26.04
C VAL A 29 -2.71 6.36 25.68
N CYS A 30 -2.50 7.61 26.10
CA CYS A 30 -1.27 8.34 25.84
C CYS A 30 -0.54 8.62 27.15
N ASN A 31 0.78 8.77 27.10
CA ASN A 31 1.51 9.30 28.23
C ASN A 31 1.20 10.81 28.40
N ILE A 32 1.70 11.40 29.49
CA ILE A 32 1.34 12.75 29.88
C ILE A 32 1.74 13.81 28.83
N ASN A 33 2.80 13.54 28.07
CA ASN A 33 3.32 14.41 27.01
C ASN A 33 2.78 14.07 25.63
N LYS A 34 1.93 13.05 25.52
CA LYS A 34 1.40 12.52 24.26
C LYS A 34 2.50 12.09 23.27
N GLU A 35 3.67 11.76 23.77
CA GLU A 35 4.77 11.25 22.97
C GLU A 35 4.59 9.79 22.59
N GLU A 36 3.88 9.04 23.43
CA GLU A 36 3.58 7.64 23.20
C GLU A 36 2.09 7.42 23.44
N CYS A 37 1.39 7.00 22.39
CA CYS A 37 -0.03 6.68 22.45
C CYS A 37 -0.24 5.26 22.00
N LYS A 38 -1.12 4.55 22.69
CA LYS A 38 -1.44 3.15 22.38
C LYS A 38 -2.93 3.01 22.18
N ILE A 39 -3.29 2.17 21.22
CA ILE A 39 -4.68 1.76 21.06
C ILE A 39 -4.90 0.49 21.88
N CYS A 40 -6.00 0.45 22.62
CA CYS A 40 -6.33 -0.67 23.50
C CYS A 40 -7.69 -1.24 23.13
N VAL A 41 -7.78 -2.57 23.10
CA VAL A 41 -9.01 -3.30 22.83
C VAL A 41 -9.14 -4.41 23.85
N GLN A 42 -10.34 -4.93 24.02
CA GLN A 42 -10.62 -6.00 24.95
C GLN A 42 -10.00 -7.32 24.45
N TYR A 43 -9.09 -7.87 25.23
CA TYR A 43 -8.41 -9.12 24.88
C TYR A 43 -9.40 -10.29 24.81
N GLY A 44 -9.27 -11.07 23.76
CA GLY A 44 -10.07 -12.30 23.59
C GLY A 44 -11.47 -12.08 23.03
N ASP A 45 -11.91 -10.85 22.88
CA ASP A 45 -13.23 -10.55 22.34
C ASP A 45 -13.21 -10.45 20.81
N LYS A 46 -14.39 -10.61 20.23
CA LYS A 46 -14.61 -10.21 18.84
C LYS A 46 -14.70 -8.69 18.81
N ILE A 47 -13.87 -8.08 18.01
CA ILE A 47 -13.75 -6.62 17.95
C ILE A 47 -14.40 -6.14 16.67
N PRO A 48 -15.56 -5.46 16.73
CA PRO A 48 -16.17 -4.91 15.52
C PRO A 48 -15.36 -3.75 14.97
N VAL A 49 -15.30 -3.66 13.66
CA VAL A 49 -14.65 -2.55 12.99
C VAL A 49 -15.69 -1.70 12.27
N ASP A 50 -15.54 -0.36 12.33
CA ASP A 50 -16.43 0.57 11.66
C ASP A 50 -16.16 0.60 10.17
N SER A 51 -14.91 0.52 9.79
CA SER A 51 -14.50 0.55 8.39
C SER A 51 -13.18 -0.14 8.20
N MET A 52 -12.99 -0.63 6.99
CA MET A 52 -11.71 -1.20 6.55
C MET A 52 -11.48 -0.77 5.11
N SER A 53 -10.30 -0.30 4.81
CA SER A 53 -9.88 -0.01 3.44
C SER A 53 -8.49 -0.55 3.21
N ARG A 54 -8.20 -0.86 1.95
CA ARG A 54 -6.91 -1.41 1.55
C ARG A 54 -6.37 -0.61 0.39
N SER A 55 -5.08 -0.35 0.39
CA SER A 55 -4.43 0.36 -0.70
C SER A 55 -3.06 -0.23 -0.98
N VAL A 56 -2.64 -0.08 -2.24
CA VAL A 56 -1.29 -0.47 -2.63
C VAL A 56 -0.30 0.53 -2.04
N ALA A 57 0.75 0.01 -1.46
CA ALA A 57 1.79 0.80 -0.81
C ALA A 57 3.15 0.15 -1.06
N GLY A 58 4.14 0.57 -0.30
CA GLY A 58 5.52 0.15 -0.44
C GLY A 58 6.35 1.20 -1.16
N ASN A 59 7.62 1.26 -0.85
CA ASN A 59 8.49 2.31 -1.38
C ASN A 59 8.60 2.26 -2.90
N GLY A 60 8.76 1.05 -3.46
CA GLY A 60 8.82 0.88 -4.91
C GLY A 60 7.52 1.29 -5.59
N ALA A 61 6.38 0.84 -5.04
CA ALA A 61 5.08 1.20 -5.58
C ALA A 61 4.84 2.70 -5.53
N ASN A 62 5.16 3.35 -4.41
CA ASN A 62 4.94 4.78 -4.23
C ASN A 62 5.78 5.61 -5.20
N VAL A 63 7.05 5.25 -5.39
CA VAL A 63 7.93 5.97 -6.32
C VAL A 63 7.45 5.79 -7.75
N SER A 64 7.15 4.57 -8.16
CA SER A 64 6.74 4.29 -9.54
C SER A 64 5.41 4.97 -9.87
N ALA A 65 4.45 4.93 -8.96
CA ALA A 65 3.17 5.62 -9.14
C ALA A 65 3.33 7.14 -9.16
N GLY A 66 4.16 7.70 -8.29
CA GLY A 66 4.46 9.13 -8.26
C GLY A 66 5.08 9.60 -9.55
N CYS A 67 6.04 8.85 -10.10
CA CYS A 67 6.66 9.17 -11.38
C CYS A 67 5.64 9.12 -12.53
N ALA A 68 4.76 8.12 -12.53
CA ALA A 68 3.71 8.04 -13.55
C ALA A 68 2.77 9.23 -13.49
N ARG A 69 2.40 9.68 -12.30
CA ARG A 69 1.55 10.86 -12.11
C ARG A 69 2.22 12.15 -12.58
N LEU A 70 3.54 12.20 -12.54
CA LEU A 70 4.31 13.33 -13.05
C LEU A 70 4.49 13.31 -14.59
N GLY A 71 3.91 12.32 -15.24
CA GLY A 71 3.95 12.22 -16.70
C GLY A 71 5.10 11.38 -17.24
N LEU A 72 5.86 10.72 -16.39
CA LEU A 72 6.94 9.85 -16.83
C LEU A 72 6.41 8.47 -17.25
N ARG A 73 7.08 7.86 -18.20
CA ARG A 73 6.82 6.46 -18.56
C ARG A 73 7.49 5.58 -17.50
N SER A 74 6.70 5.09 -16.57
CA SER A 74 7.18 4.44 -15.35
C SER A 74 6.92 2.94 -15.39
N ALA A 75 7.90 2.16 -14.98
CA ALA A 75 7.76 0.73 -14.78
C ALA A 75 8.30 0.35 -13.40
N ILE A 76 7.90 -0.81 -12.92
CA ILE A 76 8.37 -1.33 -11.65
C ILE A 76 8.84 -2.78 -11.79
N TYR A 77 9.93 -3.09 -11.11
CA TYR A 77 10.38 -4.44 -10.85
C TYR A 77 10.20 -4.73 -9.37
N THR A 78 9.29 -5.61 -9.05
CA THR A 78 8.89 -5.90 -7.67
C THR A 78 8.46 -7.35 -7.54
N ASN A 79 8.41 -7.85 -6.32
CA ASN A 79 7.92 -9.17 -6.03
C ASN A 79 6.56 -9.08 -5.34
N VAL A 80 5.60 -9.84 -5.83
CA VAL A 80 4.28 -9.94 -5.22
C VAL A 80 3.90 -11.41 -5.08
N GLY A 81 3.02 -11.69 -4.13
CA GLY A 81 2.52 -13.04 -3.93
C GLY A 81 1.64 -13.51 -5.08
N MET A 82 1.54 -14.82 -5.22
CA MET A 82 0.59 -15.44 -6.14
C MET A 82 -0.76 -15.51 -5.44
N GLY A 83 -1.76 -14.87 -6.00
CA GLY A 83 -3.11 -14.86 -5.44
C GLY A 83 -3.73 -13.47 -5.43
N GLY A 84 -4.81 -13.31 -4.66
CA GLY A 84 -5.64 -12.11 -4.71
C GLY A 84 -4.91 -10.82 -4.34
N ASP A 85 -4.06 -10.85 -3.34
CA ASP A 85 -3.33 -9.66 -2.90
C ASP A 85 -2.28 -9.24 -3.93
N GLY A 86 -1.58 -10.20 -4.54
CA GLY A 86 -0.65 -9.91 -5.63
C GLY A 86 -1.35 -9.33 -6.84
N ASP A 87 -2.51 -9.87 -7.19
CA ASP A 87 -3.34 -9.35 -8.29
C ASP A 87 -3.84 -7.93 -7.99
N LEU A 88 -4.21 -7.65 -6.75
CA LEU A 88 -4.65 -6.32 -6.33
C LEU A 88 -3.52 -5.29 -6.47
N ILE A 89 -2.30 -5.65 -6.07
CA ILE A 89 -1.14 -4.79 -6.21
C ILE A 89 -0.88 -4.50 -7.69
N LYS A 90 -0.85 -5.52 -8.52
CA LYS A 90 -0.60 -5.38 -9.95
C LYS A 90 -1.65 -4.49 -10.62
N LYS A 91 -2.92 -4.74 -10.33
CA LYS A 91 -4.01 -3.92 -10.85
C LYS A 91 -3.90 -2.47 -10.39
N GLY A 92 -3.62 -2.25 -9.12
CA GLY A 92 -3.49 -0.90 -8.57
C GLY A 92 -2.37 -0.11 -9.22
N LEU A 93 -1.24 -0.75 -9.47
CA LEU A 93 -0.11 -0.12 -10.17
C LEU A 93 -0.46 0.22 -11.62
N ILE A 94 -1.10 -0.70 -12.33
CA ILE A 94 -1.54 -0.47 -13.70
C ILE A 94 -2.55 0.68 -13.76
N ASP A 95 -3.49 0.74 -12.83
CA ASP A 95 -4.48 1.82 -12.75
C ASP A 95 -3.82 3.20 -12.51
N GLN A 96 -2.64 3.23 -11.92
CA GLN A 96 -1.86 4.46 -11.73
C GLN A 96 -0.95 4.80 -12.93
N GLY A 97 -0.99 3.99 -13.96
CA GLY A 97 -0.18 4.23 -15.16
C GLY A 97 1.22 3.62 -15.11
N VAL A 98 1.48 2.72 -14.17
CA VAL A 98 2.76 2.02 -14.05
C VAL A 98 2.70 0.72 -14.84
N SER A 99 3.75 0.44 -15.62
CA SER A 99 3.89 -0.87 -16.25
C SER A 99 4.38 -1.89 -15.23
N ALA A 100 3.63 -2.95 -15.07
CA ALA A 100 3.87 -4.00 -14.07
C ALA A 100 3.72 -5.40 -14.67
N ASP A 101 4.16 -5.57 -15.88
CA ASP A 101 4.13 -6.86 -16.59
C ASP A 101 5.24 -7.81 -16.14
#